data_fb5b78399be272ff653f97e485c937ec
#
_entry.id   fb5b78399be272ff653f97e485c937ec
#
_cell.length_a   1.000
_cell.length_b   1.000
_cell.length_c   1.000
_cell.angle_alpha   90.00
_cell.angle_beta   90.00
_cell.angle_gamma   90.00
#
_symmetry.space_group_name_H-M   'P 1'
#
loop_
_entity.id
_entity.type
_entity.pdbx_description
1 polymer ?
#
loop_
_entity_poly.entity_id
_entity_poly.type
_entity_poly.pdbx_seq_one_letter_code
_entity_poly.pdbx_strand_id
1 'polypeptide(L)'
;MPETYHRVVLAQDVPDRSLAGFVVNGWPVLIAREEGAFHALINRCTHQAASFTPDGRVRRGAVMCPLHGARFKLDNGECLGGAGYAPLLRFSVREVDGWIEVAVPDEAPGAEHLPVTPLS
;
A
#
# COMPACT_ATOMS: atom_id res chain seq x y z
N MET A 1 18.21 5.19 -5.06
CA MET A 1 18.08 3.91 -5.77
C MET A 1 17.17 4.08 -6.96
N PRO A 2 17.51 3.53 -8.13
CA PRO A 2 16.64 3.64 -9.29
C PRO A 2 15.31 2.97 -9.04
N GLU A 3 14.27 3.58 -9.57
CA GLU A 3 12.91 3.06 -9.49
C GLU A 3 12.32 3.07 -10.89
N THR A 4 11.48 2.09 -11.17
CA THR A 4 10.82 1.97 -12.46
C THR A 4 9.31 1.88 -12.24
N TYR A 5 8.55 2.61 -13.05
CA TYR A 5 7.10 2.50 -13.04
C TYR A 5 6.66 1.22 -13.75
N HIS A 6 5.73 0.53 -13.14
CA HIS A 6 5.12 -0.68 -13.69
C HIS A 6 3.61 -0.48 -13.75
N ARG A 7 2.98 -0.92 -14.84
CA ARG A 7 1.53 -0.99 -14.90
C ARG A 7 1.05 -2.09 -13.98
N VAL A 8 0.11 -1.78 -13.11
CA VAL A 8 -0.33 -2.72 -12.08
C VAL A 8 -1.79 -3.10 -12.26
N VAL A 9 -2.66 -2.11 -12.43
CA VAL A 9 -4.11 -2.35 -12.49
C VAL A 9 -4.78 -1.19 -13.22
N LEU A 10 -5.92 -1.48 -13.85
CA LEU A 10 -6.73 -0.41 -14.43
C LEU A 10 -7.36 0.42 -13.32
N ALA A 11 -7.36 1.74 -13.50
CA ALA A 11 -7.94 2.65 -12.51
C ALA A 11 -9.40 2.30 -12.22
N GLN A 12 -10.17 1.92 -13.25
CA GLN A 12 -11.58 1.56 -13.09
C GLN A 12 -11.80 0.33 -12.24
N ASP A 13 -10.77 -0.51 -12.07
CA ASP A 13 -10.88 -1.74 -11.28
C ASP A 13 -10.58 -1.52 -9.80
N VAL A 14 -10.27 -0.28 -9.40
CA VAL A 14 -10.06 0.09 -8.00
C VAL A 14 -11.16 1.08 -7.61
N PRO A 15 -12.28 0.60 -7.05
CA PRO A 15 -13.37 1.50 -6.64
C PRO A 15 -12.93 2.47 -5.55
N ASP A 16 -13.66 3.56 -5.42
CA ASP A 16 -13.41 4.51 -4.34
C ASP A 16 -13.55 3.84 -2.98
N ARG A 17 -12.72 4.25 -2.04
CA ARG A 17 -12.66 3.69 -0.67
C ARG A 17 -12.34 2.21 -0.64
N SER A 18 -11.55 1.75 -1.61
CA SER A 18 -11.10 0.36 -1.64
C SER A 18 -9.59 0.28 -1.61
N LEU A 19 -9.10 -0.91 -1.35
CA LEU A 19 -7.69 -1.23 -1.40
C LEU A 19 -7.50 -2.56 -2.12
N ALA A 20 -6.32 -2.74 -2.72
CA ALA A 20 -5.98 -3.97 -3.41
C ALA A 20 -4.49 -4.24 -3.26
N GLY A 21 -4.12 -5.49 -3.12
CA GLY A 21 -2.73 -5.89 -2.95
C GLY A 21 -2.16 -6.49 -4.23
N PHE A 22 -0.92 -6.14 -4.54
CA PHE A 22 -0.21 -6.63 -5.71
C PHE A 22 1.24 -6.90 -5.34
N VAL A 23 1.88 -7.75 -6.12
CA VAL A 23 3.33 -7.96 -6.02
C VAL A 23 3.96 -7.39 -7.29
N VAL A 24 4.83 -6.39 -7.12
CA VAL A 24 5.46 -5.69 -8.23
C VAL A 24 6.97 -5.78 -8.05
N ASN A 25 7.64 -6.47 -8.94
CA ASN A 25 9.09 -6.72 -8.84
C ASN A 25 9.48 -7.24 -7.45
N GLY A 26 8.67 -8.13 -6.90
CA GLY A 26 8.87 -8.71 -5.56
C GLY A 26 8.37 -7.85 -4.41
N TRP A 27 8.04 -6.58 -4.64
CA TRP A 27 7.56 -5.68 -3.60
C TRP A 27 6.07 -5.89 -3.33
N PRO A 28 5.68 -6.01 -2.07
CA PRO A 28 4.25 -6.08 -1.71
C PRO A 28 3.66 -4.68 -1.75
N VAL A 29 2.84 -4.41 -2.76
CA VAL A 29 2.28 -3.08 -2.99
C VAL A 29 0.80 -3.08 -2.65
N LEU A 30 0.41 -2.09 -1.85
CA LEU A 30 -0.99 -1.80 -1.53
C LEU A 30 -1.40 -0.58 -2.34
N ILE A 31 -2.43 -0.71 -3.15
CA ILE A 31 -3.03 0.42 -3.85
C ILE A 31 -4.35 0.74 -3.16
N ALA A 32 -4.50 1.98 -2.75
CA ALA A 32 -5.71 2.47 -2.11
C ALA A 32 -6.26 3.65 -2.90
N ARG A 33 -7.58 3.75 -2.96
CA ARG A 33 -8.25 4.88 -3.60
C ARG A 33 -9.24 5.49 -2.64
N GLU A 34 -9.17 6.82 -2.51
CA GLU A 34 -10.16 7.56 -1.72
C GLU A 34 -10.36 8.94 -2.31
N GLU A 35 -11.60 9.32 -2.50
CA GLU A 35 -11.98 10.62 -3.09
C GLU A 35 -11.30 10.85 -4.44
N GLY A 36 -11.21 9.80 -5.24
CA GLY A 36 -10.61 9.86 -6.57
C GLY A 36 -9.09 9.80 -6.60
N ALA A 37 -8.43 9.98 -5.47
CA ALA A 37 -6.97 9.95 -5.41
C ALA A 37 -6.46 8.54 -5.18
N PHE A 38 -5.38 8.19 -5.87
CA PHE A 38 -4.70 6.89 -5.71
C PHE A 38 -3.46 7.05 -4.85
N HIS A 39 -3.22 6.05 -4.02
CA HIS A 39 -2.04 5.99 -3.16
C HIS A 39 -1.43 4.60 -3.26
N ALA A 40 -0.11 4.52 -3.23
CA ALA A 40 0.60 3.25 -3.23
C ALA A 40 1.51 3.21 -2.00
N LEU A 41 1.34 2.17 -1.19
CA LEU A 41 2.10 1.98 0.04
C LEU A 41 2.55 0.53 0.10
N ILE A 42 3.48 0.25 1.00
CA ILE A 42 3.87 -1.14 1.23
C ILE A 42 2.71 -1.90 1.90
N ASN A 43 2.42 -3.10 1.40
CA ASN A 43 1.36 -3.93 1.95
C ASN A 43 1.88 -4.76 3.13
N ARG A 44 2.37 -4.03 4.15
CA ARG A 44 2.96 -4.64 5.33
C ARG A 44 2.84 -3.67 6.50
N CYS A 45 2.03 -4.03 7.47
CA CYS A 45 1.86 -3.23 8.68
C CYS A 45 3.16 -3.20 9.49
N THR A 46 3.62 -2.03 9.88
CA THR A 46 4.86 -1.91 10.66
C THR A 46 4.72 -2.42 12.09
N HIS A 47 3.48 -2.61 12.56
CA HIS A 47 3.23 -3.17 13.89
C HIS A 47 3.60 -4.65 13.98
N GLN A 48 3.02 -5.49 13.09
CA GLN A 48 3.24 -6.94 13.15
C GLN A 48 3.53 -7.55 11.79
N ALA A 49 3.94 -6.74 10.83
CA ALA A 49 4.29 -7.21 9.49
C ALA A 49 3.14 -7.93 8.76
N ALA A 50 1.89 -7.71 9.19
CA ALA A 50 0.73 -8.31 8.55
C ALA A 50 0.38 -7.57 7.25
N SER A 51 -0.19 -8.31 6.30
CA SER A 51 -0.75 -7.72 5.09
C SER A 51 -2.01 -6.94 5.40
N PHE A 52 -2.22 -5.81 4.72
CA PHE A 52 -3.49 -5.06 4.81
C PHE A 52 -4.60 -5.72 4.02
N THR A 53 -4.27 -6.49 2.99
CA THR A 53 -5.28 -7.16 2.17
C THR A 53 -5.47 -8.61 2.63
N PRO A 54 -6.69 -9.15 2.50
CA PRO A 54 -7.88 -8.53 1.91
C PRO A 54 -8.74 -7.72 2.90
N ASP A 55 -8.48 -7.80 4.20
CA ASP A 55 -9.45 -7.37 5.22
C ASP A 55 -9.22 -5.96 5.78
N GLY A 56 -8.17 -5.27 5.35
CA GLY A 56 -7.94 -3.88 5.74
C GLY A 56 -9.01 -2.95 5.21
N ARG A 57 -9.00 -1.71 5.70
CA ARG A 57 -10.00 -0.72 5.32
C ARG A 57 -9.36 0.62 4.97
N VAL A 58 -9.98 1.32 4.03
CA VAL A 58 -9.63 2.70 3.68
C VAL A 58 -10.74 3.60 4.19
N ARG A 59 -10.38 4.60 5.01
CA ARG A 59 -11.35 5.50 5.57
C ARG A 59 -10.70 6.79 6.04
N ARG A 60 -11.29 7.93 5.69
CA ARG A 60 -10.87 9.25 6.18
C ARG A 60 -9.38 9.53 6.02
N GLY A 61 -8.85 9.23 4.83
CA GLY A 61 -7.45 9.48 4.52
C GLY A 61 -6.45 8.50 5.12
N ALA A 62 -6.93 7.36 5.63
CA ALA A 62 -6.07 6.38 6.27
C ALA A 62 -6.40 4.96 5.81
N VAL A 63 -5.41 4.08 5.92
CA VAL A 63 -5.60 2.63 5.77
C VAL A 63 -5.44 2.00 7.16
N MET A 64 -6.32 1.04 7.46
CA MET A 64 -6.33 0.36 8.75
C MET A 64 -5.92 -1.09 8.60
N CYS A 65 -4.97 -1.52 9.45
CA CYS A 65 -4.55 -2.91 9.53
C CYS A 65 -5.66 -3.76 10.13
N PRO A 66 -5.97 -4.91 9.54
CA PRO A 66 -7.10 -5.73 10.04
C PRO A 66 -6.81 -6.43 11.38
N LEU A 67 -5.55 -6.58 11.77
CA LEU A 67 -5.25 -7.33 13.00
C LEU A 67 -5.56 -6.55 14.27
N HIS A 68 -5.02 -5.34 14.40
CA HIS A 68 -5.17 -4.57 15.64
C HIS A 68 -5.67 -3.15 15.40
N GLY A 69 -6.11 -2.86 14.19
CA GLY A 69 -6.68 -1.55 13.89
C GLY A 69 -5.67 -0.42 13.79
N ALA A 70 -4.38 -0.70 13.66
CA ALA A 70 -3.39 0.33 13.44
C ALA A 70 -3.72 1.07 12.15
N ARG A 71 -3.69 2.42 12.20
CA ARG A 71 -4.05 3.27 11.07
C ARG A 71 -2.85 4.07 10.60
N PHE A 72 -2.73 4.19 9.28
CA PHE A 72 -1.64 4.92 8.66
C PHE A 72 -2.21 5.87 7.61
N LYS A 73 -1.68 7.10 7.57
CA LYS A 73 -2.14 8.09 6.59
C LYS A 73 -1.75 7.68 5.18
N LEU A 74 -2.67 7.84 4.24
CA LEU A 74 -2.43 7.48 2.85
C LEU A 74 -1.41 8.40 2.18
N ASP A 75 -1.40 9.68 2.55
CA ASP A 75 -0.58 10.66 1.86
C ASP A 75 0.89 10.70 2.31
N ASN A 76 1.21 10.20 3.50
CA ASN A 76 2.59 10.20 3.98
C ASN A 76 3.02 8.92 4.71
N GLY A 77 2.10 7.97 4.95
CA GLY A 77 2.42 6.72 5.61
C GLY A 77 2.53 6.80 7.13
N GLU A 78 2.37 7.96 7.73
CA GLU A 78 2.52 8.11 9.18
C GLU A 78 1.45 7.35 9.95
N CYS A 79 1.86 6.76 11.08
CA CYS A 79 0.92 6.10 11.98
C CYS A 79 0.06 7.15 12.68
N LEU A 80 -1.25 6.91 12.70
CA LEU A 80 -2.21 7.75 13.40
C LEU A 80 -2.48 7.18 14.79
N GLY A 81 -2.85 8.05 15.71
CA GLY A 81 -3.13 7.68 17.09
C GLY A 81 -1.86 7.64 17.92
N GLY A 82 -1.97 7.17 19.15
CA GLY A 82 -0.87 7.19 20.11
C GLY A 82 0.06 5.99 20.07
N ALA A 83 -0.09 5.08 19.12
CA ALA A 83 0.69 3.85 19.11
C ALA A 83 2.16 4.04 18.74
N GLY A 84 2.46 5.06 17.91
CA GLY A 84 3.84 5.38 17.57
C GLY A 84 4.56 4.36 16.72
N TYR A 85 3.83 3.59 15.91
CA TYR A 85 4.45 2.64 15.01
C TYR A 85 5.21 3.36 13.90
N ALA A 86 6.24 2.71 13.35
CA ALA A 86 6.99 3.27 12.25
C ALA A 86 6.08 3.55 11.05
N PRO A 87 6.37 4.60 10.25
CA PRO A 87 5.54 4.89 9.08
C PRO A 87 5.65 3.80 8.01
N LEU A 88 4.61 3.69 7.20
CA LEU A 88 4.63 2.81 6.05
C LEU A 88 5.47 3.42 4.93
N LEU A 89 6.26 2.60 4.27
CA LEU A 89 6.94 3.00 3.05
C LEU A 89 5.91 3.30 1.97
N ARG A 90 6.11 4.41 1.26
CA ARG A 90 5.23 4.80 0.15
C ARG A 90 5.96 4.64 -1.17
N PHE A 91 5.19 4.33 -2.21
CA PHE A 91 5.69 4.27 -3.58
C PHE A 91 5.06 5.38 -4.39
N SER A 92 5.79 5.91 -5.37
CA SER A 92 5.21 6.86 -6.30
C SER A 92 4.15 6.17 -7.16
N VAL A 93 3.04 6.85 -7.39
CA VAL A 93 1.92 6.31 -8.16
C VAL A 93 1.47 7.36 -9.15
N ARG A 94 1.05 6.91 -10.34
CA ARG A 94 0.50 7.80 -11.37
C ARG A 94 -0.53 7.04 -12.19
N GLU A 95 -1.40 7.78 -12.85
CA GLU A 95 -2.37 7.21 -13.78
C GLU A 95 -1.97 7.62 -15.20
N VAL A 96 -1.83 6.65 -16.10
CA VAL A 96 -1.48 6.88 -17.49
C VAL A 96 -2.40 6.04 -18.36
N ASP A 97 -3.16 6.69 -19.23
CA ASP A 97 -4.09 6.02 -20.15
C ASP A 97 -5.06 5.06 -19.45
N GLY A 98 -5.52 5.44 -18.26
CA GLY A 98 -6.44 4.63 -17.47
C GLY A 98 -5.77 3.53 -16.66
N TRP A 99 -4.44 3.41 -16.72
CA TRP A 99 -3.69 2.45 -15.93
C TRP A 99 -3.05 3.12 -14.73
N ILE A 100 -3.11 2.42 -13.60
CA ILE A 100 -2.34 2.82 -12.42
C ILE A 100 -0.94 2.23 -12.54
N GLU A 101 0.05 3.10 -12.48
CA GLU A 101 1.46 2.72 -12.54
C GLU A 101 2.12 3.06 -11.22
N VAL A 102 2.93 2.15 -10.71
CA VAL A 102 3.62 2.29 -9.42
C VAL A 102 5.12 2.14 -9.65
N ALA A 103 5.88 3.06 -9.08
CA ALA A 103 7.33 3.00 -9.12
C ALA A 103 7.85 2.26 -7.91
N VAL A 104 8.52 1.14 -8.15
CA VAL A 104 9.19 0.37 -7.09
C VAL A 104 10.67 0.32 -7.37
N PRO A 105 11.52 0.11 -6.35
CA PRO A 105 12.95 -0.05 -6.58
C PRO A 105 13.25 -1.19 -7.54
N ASP A 106 14.31 -1.03 -8.33
CA ASP A 106 14.74 -2.07 -9.27
C ASP A 106 15.34 -3.27 -8.55
N GLU A 107 15.82 -3.09 -7.33
CA GLU A 107 16.26 -4.19 -6.48
C GLU A 107 15.07 -4.84 -5.79
N ALA A 108 15.09 -6.17 -5.69
CA ALA A 108 14.07 -6.90 -4.95
C ALA A 108 14.12 -6.54 -3.46
N PRO A 109 12.97 -6.58 -2.75
CA PRO A 109 12.95 -6.27 -1.32
C PRO A 109 13.64 -7.36 -0.49
N GLY A 110 14.21 -6.95 0.65
CA GLY A 110 14.66 -7.89 1.66
C GLY A 110 13.49 -8.42 2.48
N ALA A 111 13.77 -9.41 3.32
CA ALA A 111 12.73 -10.03 4.14
C ALA A 111 12.02 -9.03 5.06
N GLU A 112 12.70 -7.96 5.45
CA GLU A 112 12.16 -6.93 6.33
C GLU A 112 11.02 -6.13 5.69
N HIS A 113 10.85 -6.24 4.38
CA HIS A 113 9.78 -5.57 3.65
C HIS A 113 8.64 -6.50 3.23
N LEU A 114 8.74 -7.78 3.57
CA LEU A 114 7.72 -8.75 3.17
C LEU A 114 6.77 -9.04 4.32
N PRO A 115 5.47 -9.19 4.04
CA PRO A 115 4.52 -9.54 5.09
C PRO A 115 4.77 -10.96 5.57
N VAL A 116 4.55 -11.18 6.87
CA VAL A 116 4.70 -12.52 7.47
C VAL A 116 3.40 -13.30 7.44
N THR A 117 2.28 -12.62 7.27
CA THR A 117 0.97 -13.27 7.18
C THR A 117 0.70 -13.61 5.71
N PRO A 118 0.25 -14.82 5.40
CA PRO A 118 -0.09 -15.14 4.01
C PRO A 118 -1.11 -14.17 3.43
N LEU A 119 -0.92 -13.83 2.16
CA LEU A 119 -1.89 -13.04 1.40
C LEU A 119 -3.01 -13.97 0.97
N SER A 120 -4.05 -14.04 1.72
CA SER A 120 -5.16 -14.92 1.39
C SER A 120 -6.46 -14.16 1.26
#